data_7b45a05478c50efd5d2f723a114a0ae8
#
_entry.id   7b45a05478c50efd5d2f723a114a0ae8
#
_cell.length_a   1.000
_cell.length_b   1.000
_cell.length_c   1.000
_cell.angle_alpha   90.00
_cell.angle_beta   90.00
_cell.angle_gamma   90.00
#
_symmetry.space_group_name_H-M   'P 1'
#
loop_
_entity.id
_entity.type
_entity.pdbx_description
1 polymer ?
#
loop_
_entity_poly.entity_id
_entity_poly.type
_entity_poly.pdbx_seq_one_letter_code
_entity_poly.pdbx_strand_id
1 'polypeptide(L)'
;LLCDIGNSTYHFYDNIKEHRESVSSFDPESIVEKVFYISVNSHISQKLATLDNWVDLQEYMKLPYESMGIDRAVALLSICDGVVIDAGSAITVDVVHAGVFEGGFIYLGIESLQRAYADISSALQCSFNFELAFDTIPYNTVDAITYGAFAPLVQKIRSFDLPVILTGGDASRLQRLLPEAKVDEMLIFKGMQELIRRENIC
;
A
#
# COMPACT_ATOMS: atom_id res chain seq x y z
N LEU A 1 -12.65 -16.26 -4.57
CA LEU A 1 -11.61 -15.39 -5.11
C LEU A 1 -11.59 -14.07 -4.37
N LEU A 2 -10.39 -13.54 -4.05
CA LEU A 2 -10.19 -12.20 -3.48
C LEU A 2 -9.67 -11.26 -4.56
N CYS A 3 -10.06 -9.97 -4.50
CA CYS A 3 -9.57 -8.97 -5.43
C CYS A 3 -9.34 -7.62 -4.74
N ASP A 4 -8.12 -7.12 -4.78
CA ASP A 4 -7.79 -5.74 -4.43
C ASP A 4 -7.73 -4.89 -5.71
N ILE A 5 -8.52 -3.82 -5.75
CA ILE A 5 -8.69 -2.98 -6.95
C ILE A 5 -8.12 -1.59 -6.69
N GLY A 6 -6.92 -1.39 -7.24
CA GLY A 6 -6.27 -0.09 -7.29
C GLY A 6 -6.77 0.79 -8.44
N ASN A 7 -6.11 1.93 -8.65
CA ASN A 7 -6.46 2.84 -9.74
C ASN A 7 -6.19 2.28 -11.14
N SER A 8 -5.21 1.39 -11.29
CA SER A 8 -4.76 0.87 -12.58
C SER A 8 -4.80 -0.66 -12.70
N THR A 9 -5.02 -1.37 -11.61
CA THR A 9 -4.81 -2.82 -11.55
C THR A 9 -5.86 -3.49 -10.70
N TYR A 10 -6.39 -4.63 -11.19
CA TYR A 10 -7.02 -5.66 -10.40
C TYR A 10 -5.94 -6.62 -9.91
N HIS A 11 -5.82 -6.84 -8.62
CA HIS A 11 -4.91 -7.79 -8.02
C HIS A 11 -5.72 -8.92 -7.40
N PHE A 12 -5.64 -10.11 -7.98
CA PHE A 12 -6.42 -11.28 -7.57
C PHE A 12 -5.59 -12.26 -6.75
N TYR A 13 -6.28 -12.96 -5.84
CA TYR A 13 -5.72 -14.05 -5.04
C TYR A 13 -6.75 -15.16 -4.80
N ASP A 14 -6.42 -16.40 -5.19
CA ASP A 14 -7.28 -17.59 -5.06
C ASP A 14 -6.91 -18.50 -3.87
N ASN A 15 -6.14 -18.01 -2.91
CA ASN A 15 -5.50 -18.71 -1.79
C ASN A 15 -4.28 -19.59 -2.18
N ILE A 16 -3.90 -19.64 -3.43
CA ILE A 16 -2.74 -20.40 -3.94
C ILE A 16 -1.84 -19.48 -4.75
N LYS A 17 -2.42 -18.73 -5.67
CA LYS A 17 -1.72 -17.88 -6.63
C LYS A 17 -2.31 -16.48 -6.66
N GLU A 18 -1.45 -15.54 -6.94
CA GLU A 18 -1.83 -14.18 -7.29
C GLU A 18 -1.66 -13.94 -8.80
N HIS A 19 -2.48 -13.08 -9.36
CA HIS A 19 -2.30 -12.54 -10.70
C HIS A 19 -2.84 -11.12 -10.77
N ARG A 20 -2.39 -10.36 -11.76
CA ARG A 20 -2.75 -8.95 -11.93
C ARG A 20 -3.26 -8.71 -13.33
N GLU A 21 -4.34 -7.92 -13.42
CA GLU A 21 -4.96 -7.51 -14.66
C GLU A 21 -5.06 -5.98 -14.70
N SER A 22 -4.93 -5.41 -15.90
CA SER A 22 -5.08 -3.96 -16.07
C SER A 22 -6.54 -3.55 -16.02
N VAL A 23 -6.86 -2.50 -15.25
CA VAL A 23 -8.21 -1.90 -15.21
C VAL A 23 -8.70 -1.49 -16.60
N SER A 24 -7.80 -1.09 -17.51
CA SER A 24 -8.16 -0.62 -18.85
C SER A 24 -8.59 -1.73 -19.82
N SER A 25 -8.22 -2.98 -19.57
CA SER A 25 -8.44 -4.09 -20.51
C SER A 25 -9.20 -5.28 -19.93
N PHE A 26 -9.29 -5.37 -18.60
CA PHE A 26 -9.97 -6.46 -17.94
C PHE A 26 -11.49 -6.29 -17.94
N ASP A 27 -12.21 -7.37 -18.27
CA ASP A 27 -13.66 -7.42 -18.19
C ASP A 27 -14.12 -8.24 -16.98
N PRO A 28 -14.67 -7.59 -15.92
CA PRO A 28 -15.15 -8.29 -14.73
C PRO A 28 -16.30 -9.28 -14.97
N GLU A 29 -17.08 -9.09 -16.04
CA GLU A 29 -18.18 -9.98 -16.40
C GLU A 29 -17.70 -11.37 -16.87
N SER A 30 -16.40 -11.47 -17.24
CA SER A 30 -15.77 -12.74 -17.61
C SER A 30 -15.59 -13.70 -16.44
N ILE A 31 -15.64 -13.23 -15.19
CA ILE A 31 -15.52 -14.06 -13.98
C ILE A 31 -16.91 -14.59 -13.59
N VAL A 32 -17.01 -15.90 -13.45
CA VAL A 32 -18.25 -16.59 -13.06
C VAL A 32 -18.28 -16.90 -11.56
N GLU A 33 -17.12 -17.11 -10.95
CA GLU A 33 -17.02 -17.42 -9.54
C GLU A 33 -17.31 -16.19 -8.64
N LYS A 34 -17.59 -16.45 -7.35
CA LYS A 34 -17.80 -15.38 -6.36
C LYS A 34 -16.49 -14.68 -6.06
N VAL A 35 -16.47 -13.37 -6.19
CA VAL A 35 -15.33 -12.51 -5.89
C VAL A 35 -15.64 -11.60 -4.71
N PHE A 36 -14.83 -11.63 -3.68
CA PHE A 36 -14.83 -10.63 -2.61
C PHE A 36 -13.80 -9.57 -2.95
N TYR A 37 -14.20 -8.32 -2.98
CA TYR A 37 -13.29 -7.25 -3.39
C TYR A 37 -13.27 -6.06 -2.44
N ILE A 38 -12.18 -5.32 -2.49
CA ILE A 38 -12.07 -3.94 -2.03
C ILE A 38 -11.65 -3.08 -3.21
N SER A 39 -12.01 -1.80 -3.19
CA SER A 39 -11.65 -0.89 -4.29
C SER A 39 -11.45 0.54 -3.81
N VAL A 40 -10.37 1.17 -4.27
CA VAL A 40 -10.16 2.63 -4.15
C VAL A 40 -10.60 3.38 -5.42
N ASN A 41 -11.12 2.66 -6.42
CA ASN A 41 -11.58 3.20 -7.69
C ASN A 41 -13.12 3.23 -7.73
N SER A 42 -13.71 4.39 -7.44
CA SER A 42 -15.17 4.57 -7.36
C SER A 42 -15.90 4.23 -8.67
N HIS A 43 -15.29 4.46 -9.83
CA HIS A 43 -15.90 4.13 -11.12
C HIS A 43 -16.03 2.61 -11.30
N ILE A 44 -14.98 1.88 -10.94
CA ILE A 44 -15.01 0.41 -10.98
C ILE A 44 -16.02 -0.14 -9.96
N SER A 45 -16.04 0.38 -8.73
CA SER A 45 -17.00 -0.05 -7.71
C SER A 45 -18.45 0.10 -8.19
N GLN A 46 -18.79 1.20 -8.88
CA GLN A 46 -20.12 1.38 -9.46
C GLN A 46 -20.46 0.32 -10.52
N LYS A 47 -19.50 -0.05 -11.38
CA LYS A 47 -19.69 -1.13 -12.36
C LYS A 47 -19.90 -2.47 -11.66
N LEU A 48 -19.06 -2.81 -10.69
CA LEU A 48 -19.11 -4.08 -9.98
C LEU A 48 -20.38 -4.25 -9.14
N ALA A 49 -20.94 -3.18 -8.61
CA ALA A 49 -22.20 -3.20 -7.86
C ALA A 49 -23.40 -3.72 -8.68
N THR A 50 -23.28 -3.85 -10.00
CA THR A 50 -24.30 -4.44 -10.87
C THR A 50 -24.12 -5.94 -11.10
N LEU A 51 -23.06 -6.54 -10.56
CA LEU A 51 -22.71 -7.95 -10.75
C LEU A 51 -22.95 -8.74 -9.46
N ASP A 52 -23.89 -9.67 -9.46
CA ASP A 52 -24.30 -10.44 -8.28
C ASP A 52 -23.20 -11.31 -7.66
N ASN A 53 -22.17 -11.66 -8.44
CA ASN A 53 -21.08 -12.49 -7.99
C ASN A 53 -19.88 -11.67 -7.43
N TRP A 54 -19.95 -10.34 -7.42
CA TRP A 54 -18.95 -9.45 -6.84
C TRP A 54 -19.46 -8.86 -5.53
N VAL A 55 -18.80 -9.17 -4.42
CA VAL A 55 -19.18 -8.74 -3.06
C VAL A 55 -18.21 -7.67 -2.58
N ASP A 56 -18.73 -6.47 -2.36
CA ASP A 56 -17.95 -5.35 -1.82
C ASP A 56 -17.70 -5.53 -0.31
N LEU A 57 -16.45 -5.75 0.07
CA LEU A 57 -16.07 -5.90 1.46
C LEU A 57 -16.10 -4.56 2.22
N GLN A 58 -16.11 -3.42 1.53
CA GLN A 58 -16.21 -2.12 2.19
C GLN A 58 -17.53 -1.96 2.95
N GLU A 59 -18.60 -2.61 2.51
CA GLU A 59 -19.91 -2.58 3.19
C GLU A 59 -19.87 -3.20 4.61
N TYR A 60 -18.89 -4.06 4.86
CA TYR A 60 -18.69 -4.73 6.15
C TYR A 60 -17.59 -4.09 6.99
N MET A 61 -16.89 -3.09 6.46
CA MET A 61 -15.71 -2.49 7.11
C MET A 61 -16.09 -1.19 7.83
N LYS A 62 -15.83 -1.13 9.14
CA LYS A 62 -15.87 0.13 9.88
C LYS A 62 -14.50 0.81 9.77
N LEU A 63 -14.44 1.89 9.02
CA LEU A 63 -13.21 2.67 8.86
C LEU A 63 -12.83 3.41 10.16
N PRO A 64 -11.55 3.51 10.51
CA PRO A 64 -11.06 4.33 11.64
C PRO A 64 -11.49 5.80 11.55
N TYR A 65 -11.54 6.36 10.33
CA TYR A 65 -12.10 7.69 10.02
C TYR A 65 -12.68 7.71 8.60
N GLU A 66 -13.67 8.56 8.36
CA GLU A 66 -14.53 8.57 7.16
C GLU A 66 -13.77 8.63 5.82
N SER A 67 -12.66 9.34 5.75
CA SER A 67 -11.88 9.52 4.51
C SER A 67 -10.68 8.56 4.38
N MET A 68 -10.57 7.54 5.24
CA MET A 68 -9.52 6.54 5.13
C MET A 68 -9.76 5.63 3.91
N GLY A 69 -8.71 5.37 3.13
CA GLY A 69 -8.77 4.37 2.06
C GLY A 69 -9.07 2.98 2.63
N ILE A 70 -9.94 2.23 1.94
CA ILE A 70 -10.31 0.86 2.36
C ILE A 70 -9.11 -0.07 2.36
N ASP A 71 -8.20 0.07 1.42
CA ASP A 71 -6.94 -0.65 1.30
C ASP A 71 -6.09 -0.54 2.58
N ARG A 72 -5.89 0.70 3.06
CA ARG A 72 -5.19 0.97 4.31
C ARG A 72 -5.89 0.29 5.50
N ALA A 73 -7.20 0.53 5.64
CA ALA A 73 -7.98 0.00 6.77
C ALA A 73 -7.95 -1.54 6.81
N VAL A 74 -8.09 -2.19 5.67
CA VAL A 74 -8.07 -3.66 5.56
C VAL A 74 -6.67 -4.21 5.85
N ALA A 75 -5.60 -3.60 5.33
CA ALA A 75 -4.23 -4.06 5.61
C ALA A 75 -3.91 -4.11 7.12
N LEU A 76 -4.53 -3.22 7.92
CA LEU A 76 -4.29 -3.17 9.37
C LEU A 76 -4.99 -4.29 10.16
N LEU A 77 -6.03 -4.94 9.63
CA LEU A 77 -6.83 -5.93 10.36
C LEU A 77 -6.06 -7.16 10.81
N SER A 78 -4.96 -7.48 10.15
CA SER A 78 -4.09 -8.62 10.48
C SER A 78 -2.91 -8.25 11.39
N ILE A 79 -2.80 -6.98 11.80
CA ILE A 79 -1.68 -6.45 12.57
C ILE A 79 -2.14 -6.12 13.99
N CYS A 80 -1.42 -6.62 15.00
CA CYS A 80 -1.64 -6.27 16.41
C CYS A 80 -0.79 -5.05 16.80
N ASP A 81 0.50 -5.09 16.53
CA ASP A 81 1.44 -4.01 16.81
C ASP A 81 2.38 -3.82 15.62
N GLY A 82 2.51 -2.60 15.12
CA GLY A 82 3.44 -2.31 14.04
C GLY A 82 3.21 -1.00 13.32
N VAL A 83 4.18 -0.68 12.48
CA VAL A 83 4.08 0.37 11.46
C VAL A 83 3.89 -0.30 10.12
N VAL A 84 2.72 -0.15 9.54
CA VAL A 84 2.39 -0.67 8.20
C VAL A 84 2.68 0.40 7.17
N ILE A 85 3.46 0.04 6.17
CA ILE A 85 3.85 0.94 5.09
C ILE A 85 3.45 0.31 3.77
N ASP A 86 2.50 0.93 3.08
CA ASP A 86 2.18 0.57 1.70
C ASP A 86 2.96 1.50 0.75
N ALA A 87 3.91 0.92 0.04
CA ALA A 87 4.78 1.63 -0.90
C ALA A 87 4.26 1.45 -2.33
N GLY A 88 3.42 2.37 -2.75
CA GLY A 88 2.81 2.41 -4.09
C GLY A 88 2.90 3.78 -4.74
N SER A 89 1.86 4.19 -5.47
CA SER A 89 1.75 5.53 -6.08
C SER A 89 1.88 6.67 -5.05
N ALA A 90 1.43 6.43 -3.84
CA ALA A 90 1.79 7.13 -2.61
C ALA A 90 2.44 6.14 -1.65
N ILE A 91 3.16 6.62 -0.66
CA ILE A 91 3.62 5.83 0.48
C ILE A 91 2.71 6.18 1.65
N THR A 92 1.91 5.22 2.13
CA THR A 92 1.14 5.40 3.35
C THR A 92 1.90 4.80 4.53
N VAL A 93 1.83 5.43 5.67
CA VAL A 93 2.46 4.97 6.92
C VAL A 93 1.39 4.98 7.99
N ASP A 94 1.04 3.82 8.50
CA ASP A 94 -0.04 3.61 9.45
C ASP A 94 0.48 2.91 10.71
N VAL A 95 0.14 3.43 11.88
CA VAL A 95 0.58 2.92 13.18
C VAL A 95 -0.56 2.18 13.84
N VAL A 96 -0.30 0.94 14.26
CA VAL A 96 -1.23 0.09 15.00
C VAL A 96 -0.59 -0.30 16.33
N HIS A 97 -1.33 -0.15 17.42
CA HIS A 97 -0.95 -0.63 18.75
C HIS A 97 -2.11 -1.36 19.41
N ALA A 98 -1.85 -2.55 19.94
CA ALA A 98 -2.86 -3.44 20.53
C ALA A 98 -4.09 -3.66 19.61
N GLY A 99 -3.88 -3.75 18.29
CA GLY A 99 -4.92 -3.92 17.29
C GLY A 99 -5.74 -2.65 17.02
N VAL A 100 -5.35 -1.49 17.54
CA VAL A 100 -6.02 -0.21 17.36
C VAL A 100 -5.18 0.71 16.48
N PHE A 101 -5.81 1.32 15.47
CA PHE A 101 -5.16 2.34 14.65
C PHE A 101 -4.94 3.61 15.47
N GLU A 102 -3.70 4.04 15.61
CA GLU A 102 -3.31 5.24 16.36
C GLU A 102 -3.16 6.48 15.48
N GLY A 103 -3.03 6.29 14.18
CA GLY A 103 -2.85 7.37 13.23
C GLY A 103 -1.91 6.98 12.11
N GLY A 104 -1.76 7.88 11.15
CA GLY A 104 -0.88 7.64 10.02
C GLY A 104 -0.68 8.91 9.19
N PHE A 105 0.17 8.81 8.19
CA PHE A 105 0.40 9.90 7.24
C PHE A 105 0.64 9.34 5.84
N ILE A 106 0.49 10.22 4.86
CA ILE A 106 0.70 9.90 3.45
C ILE A 106 1.91 10.69 2.96
N TYR A 107 2.81 9.99 2.30
CA TYR A 107 4.00 10.54 1.68
C TYR A 107 3.95 10.33 0.17
N LEU A 108 4.71 11.10 -0.59
CA LEU A 108 4.77 10.91 -2.04
C LEU A 108 5.42 9.56 -2.37
N GLY A 109 4.85 8.82 -3.33
CA GLY A 109 5.47 7.62 -3.88
C GLY A 109 6.79 7.93 -4.59
N ILE A 110 7.62 6.91 -4.76
CA ILE A 110 8.99 7.03 -5.29
C ILE A 110 9.00 7.73 -6.65
N GLU A 111 8.14 7.31 -7.58
CA GLU A 111 8.07 7.91 -8.91
C GLU A 111 7.57 9.37 -8.88
N SER A 112 6.65 9.69 -7.95
CA SER A 112 6.14 11.05 -7.79
C SER A 112 7.22 11.98 -7.25
N LEU A 113 8.04 11.51 -6.31
CA LEU A 113 9.21 12.23 -5.83
C LEU A 113 10.23 12.48 -6.96
N GLN A 114 10.53 11.45 -7.76
CA GLN A 114 11.46 11.61 -8.90
C GLN A 114 10.97 12.65 -9.90
N ARG A 115 9.66 12.63 -10.24
CA ARG A 115 9.06 13.64 -11.12
C ARG A 115 9.15 15.03 -10.52
N ALA A 116 8.83 15.19 -9.23
CA ALA A 116 8.88 16.49 -8.56
C ALA A 116 10.30 17.10 -8.59
N TYR A 117 11.34 16.32 -8.39
CA TYR A 117 12.71 16.79 -8.54
C TYR A 117 13.06 17.17 -9.98
N ALA A 118 12.66 16.35 -10.95
CA ALA A 118 12.88 16.62 -12.38
C ALA A 118 12.15 17.89 -12.86
N ASP A 119 10.98 18.18 -12.32
CA ASP A 119 10.18 19.39 -12.62
C ASP A 119 10.86 20.66 -12.10
N ILE A 120 11.66 20.60 -11.04
CA ILE A 120 12.44 21.74 -10.54
C ILE A 120 13.56 22.07 -11.53
N SER A 121 14.32 21.05 -11.98
CA SER A 121 15.43 21.23 -12.91
C SER A 121 15.87 19.89 -13.49
N SER A 122 16.25 19.88 -14.77
CA SER A 122 16.85 18.71 -15.41
C SER A 122 18.15 18.24 -14.71
N ALA A 123 18.86 19.13 -14.03
CA ALA A 123 20.04 18.79 -13.21
C ALA A 123 19.67 17.95 -11.97
N LEU A 124 18.41 17.94 -11.55
CA LEU A 124 17.91 17.15 -10.41
C LEU A 124 17.22 15.86 -10.87
N GLN A 125 17.15 15.60 -12.17
CA GLN A 125 16.62 14.36 -12.72
C GLN A 125 17.60 13.22 -12.48
N CYS A 126 17.33 12.39 -11.48
CA CYS A 126 18.16 11.23 -11.14
C CYS A 126 17.33 10.07 -10.59
N SER A 127 17.93 8.89 -10.56
CA SER A 127 17.42 7.77 -9.79
C SER A 127 17.91 7.85 -8.35
N PHE A 128 17.05 7.57 -7.37
CA PHE A 128 17.44 7.53 -5.97
C PHE A 128 18.43 6.40 -5.69
N ASN A 129 19.37 6.66 -4.78
CA ASN A 129 20.33 5.68 -4.27
C ASN A 129 19.75 4.99 -3.03
N PHE A 130 19.09 3.84 -3.20
CA PHE A 130 18.50 3.08 -2.09
C PHE A 130 19.54 2.33 -1.23
N GLU A 131 20.83 2.40 -1.56
CA GLU A 131 21.93 1.87 -0.71
C GLU A 131 22.53 2.96 0.19
N LEU A 132 21.96 4.17 0.19
CA LEU A 132 22.48 5.29 0.96
C LEU A 132 22.25 5.08 2.46
N ALA A 133 23.33 5.13 3.23
CA ALA A 133 23.26 5.25 4.68
C ALA A 133 22.94 6.69 5.08
N PHE A 134 22.09 6.87 6.08
CA PHE A 134 21.64 8.20 6.56
C PHE A 134 22.42 8.70 7.79
N ASP A 135 23.58 8.17 8.06
CA ASP A 135 24.45 8.53 9.19
C ASP A 135 25.32 9.77 8.91
N THR A 136 25.54 10.08 7.64
CA THR A 136 26.34 11.25 7.22
C THR A 136 25.63 12.07 6.15
N ILE A 137 25.90 13.38 6.12
CA ILE A 137 25.37 14.28 5.10
C ILE A 137 26.12 14.07 3.78
N PRO A 138 25.40 13.83 2.66
CA PRO A 138 26.01 13.56 1.35
C PRO A 138 26.79 14.73 0.73
N TYR A 139 27.75 14.38 -0.14
CA TYR A 139 28.56 15.33 -0.89
C TYR A 139 28.37 15.29 -2.41
N ASN A 140 27.32 14.63 -2.90
CA ASN A 140 26.96 14.60 -4.31
C ASN A 140 25.44 14.78 -4.49
N THR A 141 25.01 15.18 -5.69
CA THR A 141 23.62 15.55 -5.96
C THR A 141 22.65 14.37 -5.81
N VAL A 142 23.01 13.18 -6.29
CA VAL A 142 22.13 12.00 -6.24
C VAL A 142 21.84 11.59 -4.79
N ASP A 143 22.89 11.49 -3.98
CA ASP A 143 22.75 11.14 -2.57
C ASP A 143 22.08 12.26 -1.77
N ALA A 144 22.36 13.54 -2.10
CA ALA A 144 21.70 14.68 -1.45
C ALA A 144 20.20 14.70 -1.70
N ILE A 145 19.76 14.39 -2.94
CA ILE A 145 18.33 14.26 -3.28
C ILE A 145 17.72 13.06 -2.54
N THR A 146 18.42 11.91 -2.55
CA THR A 146 17.94 10.70 -1.85
C THR A 146 17.84 10.94 -0.34
N TYR A 147 18.84 11.58 0.25
CA TYR A 147 18.84 11.95 1.67
C TYR A 147 17.68 12.88 2.02
N GLY A 148 17.50 13.96 1.25
CA GLY A 148 16.42 14.90 1.46
C GLY A 148 15.03 14.28 1.31
N ALA A 149 14.89 13.33 0.37
CA ALA A 149 13.64 12.62 0.13
C ALA A 149 13.31 11.63 1.25
N PHE A 150 14.26 10.83 1.73
CA PHE A 150 13.95 9.66 2.54
C PHE A 150 14.46 9.70 3.98
N ALA A 151 15.51 10.45 4.31
CA ALA A 151 16.04 10.45 5.68
C ALA A 151 14.98 10.90 6.72
N PRO A 152 14.17 11.96 6.49
CA PRO A 152 13.11 12.34 7.42
C PRO A 152 12.05 11.26 7.57
N LEU A 153 11.66 10.59 6.46
CA LEU A 153 10.70 9.48 6.46
C LEU A 153 11.21 8.31 7.30
N VAL A 154 12.42 7.85 7.03
CA VAL A 154 13.06 6.73 7.74
C VAL A 154 13.22 7.05 9.23
N GLN A 155 13.68 8.26 9.58
CA GLN A 155 13.80 8.69 10.97
C GLN A 155 12.44 8.69 11.67
N LYS A 156 11.39 9.18 11.00
CA LYS A 156 10.04 9.19 11.57
C LYS A 156 9.51 7.77 11.79
N ILE A 157 9.68 6.87 10.83
CA ILE A 157 9.28 5.47 10.95
C ILE A 157 9.98 4.81 12.15
N ARG A 158 11.30 4.94 12.25
CA ARG A 158 12.10 4.38 13.36
C ARG A 158 11.72 4.97 14.72
N SER A 159 11.24 6.22 14.76
CA SER A 159 10.86 6.88 16.01
C SER A 159 9.61 6.27 16.69
N PHE A 160 8.86 5.42 16.00
CA PHE A 160 7.72 4.70 16.59
C PHE A 160 8.16 3.51 17.44
N ASP A 161 9.37 3.00 17.26
CA ASP A 161 9.94 1.85 17.98
C ASP A 161 9.04 0.59 17.95
N LEU A 162 8.45 0.34 16.79
CA LEU A 162 7.54 -0.77 16.51
C LEU A 162 8.05 -1.60 15.32
N PRO A 163 7.66 -2.87 15.21
CA PRO A 163 7.94 -3.68 14.02
C PRO A 163 7.43 -3.00 12.74
N VAL A 164 8.24 -2.96 11.69
CA VAL A 164 7.89 -2.34 10.41
C VAL A 164 7.52 -3.42 9.40
N ILE A 165 6.33 -3.27 8.81
CA ILE A 165 5.81 -4.14 7.75
C ILE A 165 5.65 -3.30 6.48
N LEU A 166 6.30 -3.75 5.40
CA LEU A 166 6.23 -3.14 4.08
C LEU A 166 5.35 -3.97 3.15
N THR A 167 4.49 -3.31 2.42
CA THR A 167 3.69 -3.88 1.32
C THR A 167 3.69 -2.93 0.13
N GLY A 168 3.04 -3.32 -0.97
CA GLY A 168 2.98 -2.52 -2.18
C GLY A 168 4.11 -2.79 -3.17
N GLY A 169 3.97 -2.26 -4.38
CA GLY A 169 4.87 -2.54 -5.50
C GLY A 169 6.31 -2.06 -5.33
N ASP A 170 6.54 -1.03 -4.51
CA ASP A 170 7.86 -0.48 -4.21
C ASP A 170 8.41 -0.94 -2.84
N ALA A 171 7.76 -1.90 -2.18
CA ALA A 171 8.16 -2.40 -0.85
C ALA A 171 9.63 -2.86 -0.83
N SER A 172 10.05 -3.66 -1.81
CA SER A 172 11.42 -4.17 -1.92
C SER A 172 12.46 -3.05 -2.12
N ARG A 173 12.08 -1.95 -2.79
CA ARG A 173 12.98 -0.78 -2.96
C ARG A 173 13.11 -0.03 -1.64
N LEU A 174 11.99 0.19 -0.93
CA LEU A 174 11.99 0.90 0.34
C LEU A 174 12.66 0.09 1.46
N GLN A 175 12.58 -1.25 1.40
CA GLN A 175 13.27 -2.14 2.34
C GLN A 175 14.79 -1.92 2.37
N ARG A 176 15.40 -1.51 1.26
CA ARG A 176 16.85 -1.21 1.23
C ARG A 176 17.24 -0.05 2.15
N LEU A 177 16.31 0.89 2.39
CA LEU A 177 16.47 2.00 3.34
C LEU A 177 16.02 1.62 4.76
N LEU A 178 15.22 0.56 4.89
CA LEU A 178 14.66 0.02 6.14
C LEU A 178 14.95 -1.48 6.22
N PRO A 179 16.22 -1.90 6.33
CA PRO A 179 16.58 -3.32 6.28
C PRO A 179 16.00 -4.15 7.44
N GLU A 180 15.58 -3.51 8.52
CA GLU A 180 14.86 -4.11 9.65
C GLU A 180 13.40 -4.45 9.32
N ALA A 181 12.81 -3.87 8.26
CA ALA A 181 11.42 -4.06 7.90
C ALA A 181 11.18 -5.43 7.25
N LYS A 182 10.03 -6.01 7.54
CA LYS A 182 9.54 -7.23 6.88
C LYS A 182 8.66 -6.87 5.69
N VAL A 183 8.98 -7.40 4.51
CA VAL A 183 8.08 -7.31 3.35
C VAL A 183 7.00 -8.38 3.43
N ASP A 184 5.74 -7.97 3.26
CA ASP A 184 4.58 -8.84 3.19
C ASP A 184 3.65 -8.38 2.06
N GLU A 185 3.87 -8.92 0.86
CA GLU A 185 3.10 -8.57 -0.34
C GLU A 185 1.64 -9.04 -0.27
N MET A 186 1.34 -9.99 0.63
CA MET A 186 0.00 -10.55 0.82
C MET A 186 -0.78 -9.88 1.95
N LEU A 187 -0.27 -8.79 2.53
CA LEU A 187 -0.84 -8.17 3.72
C LEU A 187 -2.31 -7.79 3.53
N ILE A 188 -2.65 -7.23 2.37
CA ILE A 188 -4.02 -6.80 2.05
C ILE A 188 -4.98 -7.99 1.99
N PHE A 189 -4.56 -9.10 1.37
CA PHE A 189 -5.38 -10.32 1.30
C PHE A 189 -5.55 -10.99 2.66
N LYS A 190 -4.54 -10.94 3.53
CA LYS A 190 -4.67 -11.38 4.93
C LYS A 190 -5.71 -10.54 5.68
N GLY A 191 -5.71 -9.24 5.47
CA GLY A 191 -6.71 -8.33 6.02
C GLY A 191 -8.12 -8.63 5.48
N MET A 192 -8.28 -8.87 4.18
CA MET A 192 -9.56 -9.27 3.58
C MET A 192 -10.07 -10.60 4.16
N GLN A 193 -9.20 -11.60 4.28
CA GLN A 193 -9.55 -12.88 4.90
C GLN A 193 -9.99 -12.71 6.36
N GLU A 194 -9.29 -11.85 7.11
CA GLU A 194 -9.64 -11.56 8.50
C GLU A 194 -10.99 -10.84 8.59
N LEU A 195 -11.31 -9.91 7.69
CA LEU A 195 -12.62 -9.25 7.62
C LEU A 195 -13.73 -10.27 7.33
N ILE A 196 -13.56 -11.11 6.30
CA ILE A 196 -14.51 -12.17 5.95
C ILE A 196 -14.77 -13.09 7.14
N ARG A 197 -13.71 -13.46 7.88
CA ARG A 197 -13.81 -14.31 9.07
C ARG A 197 -14.57 -13.62 10.21
N ARG A 198 -14.30 -12.35 10.50
CA ARG A 198 -14.92 -11.58 11.60
C ARG A 198 -16.41 -11.39 11.37
N GLU A 199 -16.78 -11.06 10.14
CA GLU A 199 -18.15 -10.72 9.75
C GLU A 199 -18.95 -11.95 9.28
N ASN A 200 -18.37 -13.16 9.29
CA ASN A 200 -19.00 -14.41 8.82
C ASN A 200 -19.60 -14.29 7.40
N ILE A 201 -18.87 -13.63 6.49
CA ILE A 201 -19.31 -13.42 5.11
C ILE A 201 -19.12 -14.73 4.32
N CYS A 202 -20.23 -15.25 3.71
CA CYS A 202 -20.26 -16.51 2.96
C CYS A 202 -20.45 -16.28 1.46
#